data_31c8ef182b4174f1396981a78280e84d
#
_entry.id   31c8ef182b4174f1396981a78280e84d
#
_cell.length_a   1.000
_cell.length_b   1.000
_cell.length_c   1.000
_cell.angle_alpha   90.00
_cell.angle_beta   90.00
_cell.angle_gamma   90.00
#
_symmetry.space_group_name_H-M   'P 1'
#
loop_
_entity.id
_entity.type
_entity.pdbx_description
1 polymer ?
#
loop_
_entity_poly.entity_id
_entity_poly.type
_entity_poly.pdbx_seq_one_letter_code
_entity_poly.pdbx_strand_id
1 'polypeptide(L)'
;MAKKIVLAGACRTAIGTMGGSLSTTPAAELGSIVIKEAINRAGVPADQVDHVYMGCVIQAGQGQNVARQASIKAGLPIETTAVTVNVVCGSGLNCVNMAAQMIEAGDADIVVAGGMENMSMAPYAMMKGRFGYRMNNGVLVDTMVIDGLWDAFSGYHMIKTRSEERRGGGGGKEPAEGCCSSGVRCI
;
A
#
# COMPACT_ATOMS: atom_id res chain seq x y z
N MET A 1 13.61 -28.25 12.72
CA MET A 1 12.48 -27.69 13.46
C MET A 1 12.05 -26.43 12.76
N ALA A 2 10.73 -26.22 12.57
CA ALA A 2 10.24 -24.97 11.98
C ALA A 2 10.66 -23.78 12.88
N LYS A 3 11.17 -22.69 12.28
CA LYS A 3 11.48 -21.46 13.03
C LYS A 3 10.17 -20.91 13.62
N LYS A 4 10.21 -20.45 14.87
CA LYS A 4 9.09 -19.75 15.49
C LYS A 4 9.15 -18.29 15.04
N ILE A 5 8.20 -17.86 14.21
CA ILE A 5 8.07 -16.47 13.75
C ILE A 5 7.19 -15.71 14.73
N VAL A 6 7.58 -14.50 15.05
CA VAL A 6 6.84 -13.58 15.93
C VAL A 6 6.58 -12.27 15.21
N LEU A 7 5.46 -11.64 15.51
CA LEU A 7 5.11 -10.30 15.07
C LEU A 7 5.37 -9.32 16.22
N ALA A 8 6.11 -8.27 15.96
CA ALA A 8 6.47 -7.26 16.95
C ALA A 8 6.36 -5.85 16.37
N GLY A 9 6.20 -4.85 17.25
CA GLY A 9 6.23 -3.44 16.87
C GLY A 9 5.03 -2.94 16.08
N ALA A 10 3.91 -3.66 16.07
CA ALA A 10 2.73 -3.28 15.29
C ALA A 10 2.30 -1.83 15.56
N CYS A 11 2.19 -1.04 14.48
CA CYS A 11 1.77 0.35 14.55
C CYS A 11 1.08 0.80 13.26
N ARG A 12 0.49 1.98 13.31
CA ARG A 12 -0.12 2.60 12.14
C ARG A 12 -0.30 4.11 12.33
N THR A 13 -0.34 4.88 11.25
CA THR A 13 -0.74 6.29 11.27
C THR A 13 -2.24 6.43 11.56
N ALA A 14 -2.71 7.64 11.81
CA ALA A 14 -4.12 7.96 11.68
C ALA A 14 -4.62 7.62 10.27
N ILE A 15 -5.91 7.29 10.16
CA ILE A 15 -6.57 7.12 8.87
C ILE A 15 -7.09 8.49 8.44
N GLY A 16 -6.63 8.96 7.28
CA GLY A 16 -7.15 10.18 6.66
C GLY A 16 -8.40 9.93 5.83
N THR A 17 -9.15 10.98 5.58
CA THR A 17 -10.23 11.01 4.58
C THR A 17 -9.70 11.50 3.24
N MET A 18 -10.43 11.23 2.16
CA MET A 18 -10.14 11.77 0.83
C MET A 18 -10.10 13.31 0.88
N GLY A 19 -8.99 13.91 0.41
CA GLY A 19 -8.79 15.36 0.48
C GLY A 19 -8.60 15.94 1.88
N GLY A 20 -8.49 15.11 2.93
CA GLY A 20 -8.32 15.54 4.32
C GLY A 20 -6.89 15.92 4.69
N SER A 21 -6.60 15.94 5.99
CA SER A 21 -5.32 16.44 6.54
C SER A 21 -4.07 15.71 6.04
N LEU A 22 -4.19 14.44 5.65
CA LEU A 22 -3.09 13.64 5.10
C LEU A 22 -3.03 13.65 3.56
N SER A 23 -3.93 14.40 2.89
CA SER A 23 -4.08 14.34 1.43
C SER A 23 -2.83 14.74 0.65
N THR A 24 -1.96 15.55 1.22
CA THR A 24 -0.72 16.04 0.59
C THR A 24 0.54 15.32 1.09
N THR A 25 0.39 14.33 1.98
CA THR A 25 1.54 13.58 2.51
C THR A 25 1.82 12.36 1.63
N PRO A 26 2.98 12.28 0.96
CA PRO A 26 3.30 11.15 0.09
C PRO A 26 3.21 9.79 0.81
N ALA A 27 2.79 8.74 0.11
CA ALA A 27 2.69 7.40 0.70
C ALA A 27 4.04 6.91 1.27
N ALA A 28 5.16 7.20 0.60
CA ALA A 28 6.49 6.88 1.10
C ALA A 28 6.84 7.59 2.42
N GLU A 29 6.31 8.79 2.64
CA GLU A 29 6.49 9.53 3.90
C GLU A 29 5.70 8.87 5.03
N LEU A 30 4.42 8.56 4.78
CA LEU A 30 3.60 7.82 5.74
C LEU A 30 4.23 6.47 6.07
N GLY A 31 4.73 5.76 5.04
CA GLY A 31 5.45 4.49 5.20
C GLY A 31 6.69 4.62 6.07
N SER A 32 7.49 5.68 5.86
CA SER A 32 8.72 5.88 6.64
C SER A 32 8.46 6.09 8.12
N ILE A 33 7.40 6.83 8.46
CA ILE A 33 7.00 7.09 9.84
C ILE A 33 6.66 5.78 10.56
N VAL A 34 5.86 4.91 9.93
CA VAL A 34 5.47 3.65 10.57
C VAL A 34 6.59 2.61 10.58
N ILE A 35 7.46 2.56 9.58
CA ILE A 35 8.65 1.71 9.60
C ILE A 35 9.53 2.10 10.79
N LYS A 36 9.84 3.38 10.94
CA LYS A 36 10.64 3.89 12.05
C LYS A 36 10.02 3.57 13.41
N GLU A 37 8.72 3.79 13.53
CA GLU A 37 8.00 3.51 14.79
C GLU A 37 7.93 2.01 15.08
N ALA A 38 7.73 1.16 14.06
CA ALA A 38 7.67 -0.29 14.23
C ALA A 38 8.99 -0.86 14.77
N ILE A 39 10.11 -0.48 14.20
CA ILE A 39 11.43 -0.92 14.66
C ILE A 39 11.74 -0.39 16.08
N ASN A 40 11.36 0.85 16.38
CA ASN A 40 11.50 1.41 17.74
C ASN A 40 10.70 0.61 18.76
N ARG A 41 9.44 0.29 18.49
CA ARG A 41 8.58 -0.50 19.40
C ARG A 41 9.08 -1.93 19.57
N ALA A 42 9.61 -2.51 18.49
CA ALA A 42 10.20 -3.84 18.53
C ALA A 42 11.54 -3.88 19.28
N GLY A 43 12.16 -2.73 19.53
CA GLY A 43 13.50 -2.65 20.12
C GLY A 43 14.59 -3.17 19.19
N VAL A 44 14.37 -3.11 17.88
CA VAL A 44 15.29 -3.62 16.86
C VAL A 44 16.16 -2.48 16.33
N PRO A 45 17.49 -2.62 16.33
CA PRO A 45 18.39 -1.69 15.66
C PRO A 45 18.13 -1.68 14.15
N ALA A 46 18.18 -0.49 13.53
CA ALA A 46 17.87 -0.32 12.11
C ALA A 46 18.82 -1.12 11.19
N ASP A 47 20.07 -1.31 11.60
CA ASP A 47 21.10 -2.06 10.88
C ASP A 47 20.94 -3.59 10.95
N GLN A 48 20.00 -4.08 11.75
CA GLN A 48 19.64 -5.50 11.82
C GLN A 48 18.44 -5.87 10.96
N VAL A 49 17.83 -4.90 10.28
CA VAL A 49 16.71 -5.17 9.38
C VAL A 49 17.24 -5.64 8.01
N ASP A 50 16.96 -6.89 7.68
CA ASP A 50 17.43 -7.52 6.44
C ASP A 50 16.61 -7.06 5.22
N HIS A 51 15.28 -6.96 5.38
CA HIS A 51 14.41 -6.69 4.24
C HIS A 51 13.15 -5.91 4.65
N VAL A 52 12.58 -5.20 3.67
CA VAL A 52 11.33 -4.44 3.81
C VAL A 52 10.34 -4.82 2.72
N TYR A 53 9.17 -5.32 3.11
CA TYR A 53 8.02 -5.49 2.22
C TYR A 53 6.95 -4.46 2.54
N MET A 54 6.64 -3.57 1.58
CA MET A 54 5.55 -2.59 1.75
C MET A 54 4.58 -2.66 0.59
N GLY A 55 3.30 -2.88 0.94
CA GLY A 55 2.21 -2.81 -0.03
C GLY A 55 1.93 -1.37 -0.46
N CYS A 56 1.78 -1.16 -1.76
CA CYS A 56 1.31 0.09 -2.33
C CYS A 56 0.66 -0.21 -3.68
N VAL A 57 -0.59 0.18 -3.87
CA VAL A 57 -1.37 -0.13 -5.08
C VAL A 57 -1.17 0.95 -6.14
N ILE A 58 -1.39 2.21 -5.79
CA ILE A 58 -1.35 3.33 -6.72
C ILE A 58 0.04 3.95 -6.68
N GLN A 59 0.92 3.43 -7.53
CA GLN A 59 2.33 3.84 -7.55
C GLN A 59 2.64 4.90 -8.61
N ALA A 60 1.69 5.20 -9.50
CA ALA A 60 1.90 6.16 -10.57
C ALA A 60 2.31 7.54 -10.04
N GLY A 61 3.38 8.11 -10.59
CA GLY A 61 3.88 9.43 -10.21
C GLY A 61 4.63 9.50 -8.89
N GLN A 62 4.77 8.40 -8.14
CA GLN A 62 5.48 8.38 -6.86
C GLN A 62 6.99 8.12 -6.97
N GLY A 63 7.50 7.95 -8.18
CA GLY A 63 8.91 7.62 -8.43
C GLY A 63 9.20 6.12 -8.33
N GLN A 64 10.48 5.79 -8.28
CA GLN A 64 10.93 4.40 -8.25
C GLN A 64 10.69 3.77 -6.89
N ASN A 65 10.24 2.52 -6.86
CA ASN A 65 10.15 1.64 -5.69
C ASN A 65 9.76 2.36 -4.39
N VAL A 66 8.48 2.58 -4.20
CA VAL A 66 7.94 3.37 -3.08
C VAL A 66 8.33 2.78 -1.71
N ALA A 67 8.43 1.44 -1.61
CA ALA A 67 8.92 0.77 -0.40
C ALA A 67 10.39 1.13 -0.10
N ARG A 68 11.22 1.20 -1.13
CA ARG A 68 12.63 1.61 -0.98
C ARG A 68 12.74 3.05 -0.50
N GLN A 69 11.91 3.95 -1.05
CA GLN A 69 11.86 5.34 -0.59
C GLN A 69 11.48 5.43 0.88
N ALA A 70 10.44 4.68 1.30
CA ALA A 70 10.00 4.63 2.70
C ALA A 70 11.10 4.08 3.63
N SER A 71 11.77 3.01 3.23
CA SER A 71 12.87 2.36 3.96
C SER A 71 14.01 3.35 4.24
N ILE A 72 14.52 4.02 3.22
CA ILE A 72 15.60 4.99 3.36
C ILE A 72 15.18 6.21 4.19
N LYS A 73 13.97 6.73 3.96
CA LYS A 73 13.41 7.84 4.76
C LYS A 73 13.21 7.46 6.23
N ALA A 74 12.96 6.21 6.54
CA ALA A 74 12.86 5.69 7.90
C ALA A 74 14.22 5.61 8.63
N GLY A 75 15.34 5.70 7.88
CA GLY A 75 16.69 5.64 8.40
C GLY A 75 17.30 4.23 8.40
N LEU A 76 16.74 3.29 7.64
CA LEU A 76 17.39 2.01 7.43
C LEU A 76 18.63 2.13 6.53
N PRO A 77 19.61 1.23 6.67
CA PRO A 77 20.80 1.20 5.83
C PRO A 77 20.49 1.06 4.34
N ILE A 78 21.43 1.49 3.51
CA ILE A 78 21.32 1.34 2.05
C ILE A 78 21.43 -0.12 1.59
N GLU A 79 21.99 -0.96 2.40
CA GLU A 79 22.12 -2.41 2.19
C GLU A 79 20.79 -3.15 2.40
N THR A 80 19.92 -2.63 3.27
CA THR A 80 18.58 -3.20 3.49
C THR A 80 17.78 -3.14 2.20
N THR A 81 17.41 -4.28 1.65
CA THR A 81 16.62 -4.37 0.43
C THR A 81 15.14 -4.07 0.69
N ALA A 82 14.42 -3.59 -0.32
CA ALA A 82 12.99 -3.28 -0.19
C ALA A 82 12.20 -3.61 -1.45
N VAL A 83 11.00 -4.15 -1.28
CA VAL A 83 10.09 -4.50 -2.38
C VAL A 83 8.72 -3.89 -2.15
N THR A 84 8.19 -3.22 -3.18
CA THR A 84 6.82 -2.75 -3.21
C THR A 84 5.91 -3.84 -3.76
N VAL A 85 4.91 -4.25 -2.97
CA VAL A 85 3.99 -5.34 -3.30
C VAL A 85 2.64 -4.78 -3.71
N ASN A 86 2.07 -5.33 -4.78
CA ASN A 86 0.72 -5.00 -5.20
C ASN A 86 -0.09 -6.28 -5.49
N VAL A 87 -1.00 -6.59 -4.60
CA VAL A 87 -2.12 -7.53 -4.74
C VAL A 87 -3.42 -6.83 -4.34
N VAL A 88 -3.57 -5.58 -4.79
CA VAL A 88 -4.69 -4.69 -4.50
C VAL A 88 -4.87 -4.54 -2.97
N CYS A 89 -6.10 -4.66 -2.45
CA CYS A 89 -6.40 -4.47 -1.01
C CYS A 89 -5.68 -5.47 -0.09
N GLY A 90 -5.22 -6.61 -0.60
CA GLY A 90 -4.48 -7.62 0.15
C GLY A 90 -2.98 -7.34 0.31
N SER A 91 -2.45 -6.29 -0.30
CA SER A 91 -1.00 -6.04 -0.39
C SER A 91 -0.30 -6.02 0.96
N GLY A 92 -0.85 -5.30 1.94
CA GLY A 92 -0.24 -5.20 3.26
C GLY A 92 -0.20 -6.53 4.01
N LEU A 93 -1.28 -7.33 3.96
CA LEU A 93 -1.30 -8.65 4.58
C LEU A 93 -0.39 -9.62 3.84
N ASN A 94 -0.33 -9.53 2.51
CA ASN A 94 0.57 -10.36 1.72
C ASN A 94 2.05 -10.08 2.04
N CYS A 95 2.41 -8.84 2.37
CA CYS A 95 3.75 -8.51 2.85
C CYS A 95 4.11 -9.28 4.12
N VAL A 96 3.17 -9.45 5.05
CA VAL A 96 3.37 -10.25 6.28
C VAL A 96 3.63 -11.71 5.94
N ASN A 97 2.84 -12.28 5.01
CA ASN A 97 3.04 -13.66 4.56
C ASN A 97 4.40 -13.85 3.89
N MET A 98 4.80 -12.91 3.01
CA MET A 98 6.11 -12.95 2.34
C MET A 98 7.27 -12.83 3.34
N ALA A 99 7.13 -11.97 4.35
CA ALA A 99 8.12 -11.84 5.41
C ALA A 99 8.27 -13.15 6.20
N ALA A 100 7.16 -13.78 6.57
CA ALA A 100 7.18 -15.07 7.25
C ALA A 100 7.86 -16.16 6.40
N GLN A 101 7.52 -16.23 5.12
CA GLN A 101 8.13 -17.18 4.18
C GLN A 101 9.64 -16.96 4.04
N MET A 102 10.10 -15.71 3.96
CA MET A 102 11.52 -15.37 3.85
C MET A 102 12.30 -15.79 5.10
N ILE A 103 11.73 -15.59 6.29
CA ILE A 103 12.33 -16.02 7.56
C ILE A 103 12.34 -17.54 7.67
N GLU A 104 11.27 -18.22 7.25
CA GLU A 104 11.21 -19.70 7.24
C GLU A 104 12.24 -20.30 6.28
N ALA A 105 12.43 -19.70 5.13
CA ALA A 105 13.44 -20.10 4.15
C ALA A 105 14.87 -19.92 4.69
N GLY A 106 15.08 -19.05 5.66
CA GLY A 106 16.39 -18.74 6.22
C GLY A 106 17.14 -17.63 5.50
N ASP A 107 16.45 -16.90 4.61
CA ASP A 107 17.03 -15.80 3.83
C ASP A 107 17.08 -14.49 4.62
N ALA A 108 16.35 -14.39 5.74
CA ALA A 108 16.32 -13.25 6.64
C ALA A 108 15.99 -13.69 8.07
N ASP A 109 16.38 -12.86 9.03
CA ASP A 109 16.00 -13.02 10.43
C ASP A 109 15.01 -11.94 10.89
N ILE A 110 15.12 -10.70 10.37
CA ILE A 110 14.29 -9.56 10.71
C ILE A 110 13.77 -8.88 9.45
N VAL A 111 12.46 -8.89 9.26
CA VAL A 111 11.80 -8.29 8.09
C VAL A 111 10.73 -7.31 8.54
N VAL A 112 10.74 -6.12 7.98
CA VAL A 112 9.64 -5.16 8.14
C VAL A 112 8.59 -5.43 7.08
N ALA A 113 7.34 -5.61 7.52
CA ALA A 113 6.22 -5.87 6.63
C ALA A 113 5.05 -4.92 6.90
N GLY A 114 4.46 -4.38 5.86
CA GLY A 114 3.33 -3.46 6.01
C GLY A 114 2.73 -2.99 4.70
N GLY A 115 2.08 -1.84 4.73
CA GLY A 115 1.53 -1.20 3.55
C GLY A 115 1.38 0.30 3.76
N MET A 116 1.30 1.03 2.67
CA MET A 116 1.15 2.48 2.64
C MET A 116 0.34 2.87 1.40
N GLU A 117 -0.52 3.86 1.53
CA GLU A 117 -1.32 4.36 0.40
C GLU A 117 -1.75 5.79 0.65
N ASN A 118 -1.73 6.63 -0.37
CA ASN A 118 -2.41 7.92 -0.36
C ASN A 118 -3.19 8.11 -1.65
N MET A 119 -4.46 7.75 -1.63
CA MET A 119 -5.34 7.81 -2.78
C MET A 119 -5.65 9.25 -3.21
N SER A 120 -5.57 10.23 -2.29
CA SER A 120 -5.77 11.65 -2.61
C SER A 120 -4.70 12.20 -3.55
N MET A 121 -3.52 11.57 -3.60
CA MET A 121 -2.40 11.97 -4.47
C MET A 121 -2.35 11.17 -5.78
N ALA A 122 -3.32 10.30 -6.04
CA ALA A 122 -3.37 9.54 -7.29
C ALA A 122 -3.44 10.49 -8.49
N PRO A 123 -2.54 10.37 -9.47
CA PRO A 123 -2.54 11.26 -10.62
C PRO A 123 -3.61 10.85 -11.65
N TYR A 124 -3.92 11.76 -12.55
CA TYR A 124 -4.63 11.44 -13.77
C TYR A 124 -3.63 11.10 -14.88
N ALA A 125 -3.89 10.04 -15.64
CA ALA A 125 -3.05 9.59 -16.74
C ALA A 125 -3.63 9.97 -18.10
N MET A 126 -2.78 10.51 -18.96
CA MET A 126 -3.09 10.75 -20.37
C MET A 126 -2.54 9.56 -21.19
N MET A 127 -3.36 8.55 -21.43
CA MET A 127 -2.94 7.25 -21.98
C MET A 127 -2.25 7.36 -23.34
N LYS A 128 -2.68 8.28 -24.21
CA LYS A 128 -2.08 8.52 -25.52
C LYS A 128 -1.05 9.66 -25.54
N GLY A 129 -0.73 10.25 -24.38
CA GLY A 129 0.12 11.42 -24.29
C GLY A 129 1.50 11.24 -24.93
N ARG A 130 2.11 10.05 -24.79
CA ARG A 130 3.43 9.75 -25.36
C ARG A 130 3.45 9.75 -26.89
N PHE A 131 2.36 9.33 -27.52
CA PHE A 131 2.24 9.26 -28.99
C PHE A 131 1.49 10.46 -29.58
N GLY A 132 0.87 11.30 -28.76
CA GLY A 132 0.12 12.49 -29.11
C GLY A 132 -1.33 12.21 -29.52
N TYR A 133 -2.12 13.27 -29.49
CA TYR A 133 -3.51 13.30 -29.97
C TYR A 133 -3.53 14.03 -31.31
N ARG A 134 -3.70 13.28 -32.40
CA ARG A 134 -3.63 13.85 -33.75
C ARG A 134 -4.92 14.56 -34.15
N MET A 135 -6.07 14.17 -33.59
CA MET A 135 -7.39 14.72 -33.89
C MET A 135 -8.37 14.28 -32.80
N ASN A 136 -9.38 15.11 -32.53
CA ASN A 136 -10.41 14.95 -31.50
C ASN A 136 -9.91 15.13 -30.06
N ASN A 137 -10.85 15.04 -29.12
CA ASN A 137 -10.61 15.26 -27.69
C ASN A 137 -9.74 14.15 -27.09
N GLY A 138 -8.95 14.50 -26.06
CA GLY A 138 -8.23 13.55 -25.20
C GLY A 138 -9.01 13.27 -23.93
N VAL A 139 -8.80 12.07 -23.37
CA VAL A 139 -9.37 11.67 -22.08
C VAL A 139 -8.25 11.58 -21.06
N LEU A 140 -8.47 12.16 -19.89
CA LEU A 140 -7.68 11.92 -18.69
C LEU A 140 -8.33 10.78 -17.89
N VAL A 141 -7.53 9.80 -17.52
CA VAL A 141 -7.98 8.62 -16.75
C VAL A 141 -7.56 8.78 -15.30
N ASP A 142 -8.49 8.64 -14.38
CA ASP A 142 -8.22 8.63 -12.95
C ASP A 142 -7.56 7.31 -12.56
N THR A 143 -6.27 7.37 -12.18
CA THR A 143 -5.51 6.16 -11.80
C THR A 143 -5.99 5.58 -10.47
N MET A 144 -6.58 6.37 -9.58
CA MET A 144 -7.20 5.85 -8.36
C MET A 144 -8.34 4.88 -8.70
N VAL A 145 -9.13 5.22 -9.71
CA VAL A 145 -10.25 4.39 -10.15
C VAL A 145 -9.75 3.19 -10.94
N ILE A 146 -8.98 3.42 -12.01
CA ILE A 146 -8.64 2.36 -12.96
C ILE A 146 -7.69 1.30 -12.38
N ASP A 147 -6.74 1.73 -11.55
CA ASP A 147 -5.71 0.84 -10.97
C ASP A 147 -6.09 0.29 -9.59
N GLY A 148 -7.00 0.95 -8.86
CA GLY A 148 -7.32 0.59 -7.49
C GLY A 148 -8.76 0.16 -7.24
N LEU A 149 -9.74 0.65 -8.00
CA LEU A 149 -11.16 0.50 -7.69
C LEU A 149 -12.00 -0.15 -8.80
N TRP A 150 -11.46 -0.26 -10.01
CA TRP A 150 -12.15 -0.84 -11.16
C TRP A 150 -11.82 -2.33 -11.29
N ASP A 151 -12.85 -3.16 -11.36
CA ASP A 151 -12.68 -4.58 -11.67
C ASP A 151 -12.39 -4.73 -13.18
N ALA A 152 -11.16 -5.11 -13.51
CA ALA A 152 -10.69 -5.24 -14.87
C ALA A 152 -11.38 -6.37 -15.66
N PHE A 153 -11.92 -7.37 -14.97
CA PHE A 153 -12.58 -8.53 -15.58
C PHE A 153 -14.08 -8.33 -15.74
N SER A 154 -14.73 -7.84 -14.69
CA SER A 154 -16.18 -7.65 -14.66
C SER A 154 -16.62 -6.29 -15.26
N GLY A 155 -15.68 -5.35 -15.45
CA GLY A 155 -15.95 -4.07 -16.09
C GLY A 155 -16.82 -3.11 -15.27
N TYR A 156 -16.77 -3.20 -13.93
CA TYR A 156 -17.49 -2.30 -13.04
C TYR A 156 -16.68 -1.96 -11.79
N HIS A 157 -17.14 -0.94 -11.07
CA HIS A 157 -16.48 -0.47 -9.85
C HIS A 157 -16.70 -1.45 -8.68
N MET A 158 -15.65 -1.75 -7.91
CA MET A 158 -15.66 -2.72 -6.79
C MET A 158 -16.72 -2.43 -5.72
N ILE A 159 -17.20 -1.20 -5.58
CA ILE A 159 -18.33 -0.85 -4.70
C ILE A 159 -19.60 -1.62 -5.09
N LYS A 160 -19.78 -1.94 -6.37
CA LYS A 160 -20.95 -2.71 -6.85
C LYS A 160 -20.89 -4.15 -6.35
N THR A 161 -19.75 -4.80 -6.39
CA THR A 161 -19.53 -6.16 -5.85
C THR A 161 -19.94 -6.23 -4.38
N ARG A 162 -19.48 -5.28 -3.57
CA ARG A 162 -19.82 -5.22 -2.14
C ARG A 162 -21.33 -5.03 -1.90
N SER A 163 -22.02 -4.30 -2.77
CA SER A 163 -23.49 -4.10 -2.64
C SER A 163 -24.27 -5.36 -3.02
N GLU A 164 -23.75 -6.18 -3.90
CA GLU A 164 -24.37 -7.46 -4.29
C GLU A 164 -24.17 -8.53 -3.21
N GLU A 165 -22.99 -8.63 -2.62
CA GLU A 165 -22.74 -9.50 -1.47
C GLU A 165 -23.65 -9.17 -0.27
N ARG A 166 -23.89 -7.88 0.01
CA ARG A 166 -24.82 -7.44 1.07
C ARG A 166 -26.28 -7.76 0.75
N ARG A 167 -26.67 -7.86 -0.51
CA ARG A 167 -28.04 -8.25 -0.90
C ARG A 167 -28.29 -9.73 -0.76
N GLY A 168 -27.23 -10.56 -0.86
CA GLY A 168 -27.31 -12.02 -0.62
C GLY A 168 -27.40 -12.39 0.87
N GLY A 169 -26.99 -11.51 1.78
CA GLY A 169 -27.09 -11.67 3.24
C GLY A 169 -28.05 -10.60 3.83
N GLY A 170 -29.31 -10.93 3.97
CA GLY A 170 -30.43 -10.07 4.32
C GLY A 170 -30.14 -8.88 5.25
N GLY A 171 -30.53 -7.69 4.81
CA GLY A 171 -30.96 -6.57 5.64
C GLY A 171 -29.92 -5.49 5.93
N GLY A 172 -30.21 -4.27 5.49
CA GLY A 172 -29.65 -3.02 6.01
C GLY A 172 -29.10 -2.09 4.93
N LYS A 173 -29.91 -1.09 4.60
CA LYS A 173 -29.45 0.07 3.82
C LYS A 173 -28.62 0.98 4.73
N GLU A 174 -27.31 1.05 4.51
CA GLU A 174 -26.54 2.22 4.91
C GLU A 174 -25.86 2.82 3.67
N PRO A 175 -25.78 4.17 3.58
CA PRO A 175 -25.10 4.81 2.46
C PRO A 175 -23.63 4.45 2.44
N ALA A 176 -23.11 4.18 1.24
CA ALA A 176 -21.70 3.91 1.00
C ALA A 176 -20.89 5.21 1.23
N GLU A 177 -20.58 5.52 2.47
CA GLU A 177 -19.54 6.48 2.76
C GLU A 177 -18.17 5.82 2.44
N GLY A 178 -17.41 6.54 1.63
CA GLY A 178 -16.25 6.04 0.91
C GLY A 178 -15.23 5.30 1.76
N CYS A 179 -14.98 4.09 1.37
CA CYS A 179 -13.82 3.32 1.82
C CYS A 179 -12.56 3.80 1.07
N CYS A 180 -12.17 5.04 1.31
CA CYS A 180 -10.92 5.61 0.84
C CYS A 180 -10.18 6.15 2.07
N SER A 181 -9.70 5.24 2.89
CA SER A 181 -8.84 5.62 4.01
C SER A 181 -7.38 5.45 3.60
N SER A 182 -6.66 6.55 3.53
CA SER A 182 -5.21 6.53 3.57
C SER A 182 -4.80 6.10 4.98
N GLY A 183 -4.29 4.89 5.13
CA GLY A 183 -3.81 4.38 6.41
C GLY A 183 -2.72 3.34 6.19
N VAL A 184 -1.66 3.46 6.96
CA VAL A 184 -0.50 2.58 6.90
C VAL A 184 -0.51 1.69 8.12
N ARG A 185 -0.31 0.38 7.92
CA ARG A 185 -0.03 -0.58 8.99
C ARG A 185 1.34 -1.20 8.75
N CYS A 186 2.17 -1.23 9.79
CA CYS A 186 3.26 -2.19 9.91
C CYS A 186 2.92 -3.17 11.03
N ILE A 187 3.22 -4.42 10.84
CA ILE A 187 3.03 -5.48 11.80
C ILE A 187 4.39 -6.13 12.02
#